data_62fc1b8a8111afa5c370148a875ee1d0
#
_entry.id   62fc1b8a8111afa5c370148a875ee1d0
#
_cell.length_a   1.000
_cell.length_b   1.000
_cell.length_c   1.000
_cell.angle_alpha   90.00
_cell.angle_beta   90.00
_cell.angle_gamma   90.00
#
_symmetry.space_group_name_H-M   'P 1'
#
loop_
_entity.id
_entity.type
_entity.pdbx_description
1 polymer ?
#
loop_
_entity_poly.entity_id
_entity_poly.type
_entity_poly.pdbx_seq_one_letter_code
_entity_poly.pdbx_strand_id
1 'polypeptide(L)'
;MLAGRWVRRKRMAKTTLTLFGGVNEIGGNKILVRDNDTQIFLDFGLSFAKERKYFAGYLCPRAVNGAGDYLEFGLLPNIKGLYAKEAIQNTDVEYTEPVIDAVIISHAHLDHTGYLPFIDDGIPVYCGEGTRMIIDAMEESSRTNLGDRNYRTFRTGKTIQIGSLEIEPIHVDHSIPSAYGFIVHTSRGTVAYTGDLRTHGPLGQMTWDFATRAHQSDIDLMICEGTRVSPRENREIHSEAMVRRECSRVVSNAAKLVVASFYSRDIDRFKTFYGIAKRTDRKFVIPIKLAHLLHRLEKDPRLRIPHVLTDDTIVFYKKRKRSGEFLPKDYHVWERPFLEKAKTFKYVRKNQTRIIFNLDLIGFTELIDVRPTAGGEFIHSMSEPYTEEDIEVKVLHKWLSHFGLRFHQIHASGHCHTSDLEKVVNTIQPKRLVPVHTEHPKLFKRLFKKYEVKLAHEGKPIEL
;
A
#
# COMPACT_ATOMS: atom_id res chain seq x y z
N MET A 1 -47.22 -9.21 48.12
CA MET A 1 -46.37 -9.70 47.01
C MET A 1 -46.24 -8.59 45.94
N LEU A 2 -45.21 -7.80 45.99
CA LEU A 2 -44.92 -6.75 45.00
C LEU A 2 -43.84 -7.30 44.05
N ALA A 3 -44.25 -7.66 42.83
CA ALA A 3 -43.37 -8.09 41.77
C ALA A 3 -42.61 -6.86 41.20
N GLY A 4 -41.36 -6.73 41.56
CA GLY A 4 -40.49 -5.70 41.01
C GLY A 4 -40.24 -5.96 39.51
N ARG A 5 -40.85 -5.15 38.64
CA ARG A 5 -40.52 -5.07 37.24
C ARG A 5 -39.08 -4.52 37.10
N TRP A 6 -38.12 -5.41 36.81
CA TRP A 6 -36.82 -5.00 36.31
C TRP A 6 -36.98 -4.37 34.93
N VAL A 7 -37.00 -3.03 34.88
CA VAL A 7 -36.87 -2.29 33.61
C VAL A 7 -35.42 -2.45 33.16
N ARG A 8 -35.16 -3.35 32.22
CA ARG A 8 -33.88 -3.35 31.46
C ARG A 8 -33.74 -1.95 30.86
N ARG A 9 -32.90 -1.11 31.45
CA ARG A 9 -32.44 0.12 30.77
C ARG A 9 -31.89 -0.31 29.42
N LYS A 10 -32.57 0.04 28.30
CA LYS A 10 -32.03 -0.05 26.97
C LYS A 10 -30.69 0.70 27.02
N ARG A 11 -29.56 -0.01 26.94
CA ARG A 11 -28.29 0.65 26.68
C ARG A 11 -28.49 1.46 25.39
N MET A 12 -28.28 2.78 25.46
CA MET A 12 -28.32 3.60 24.24
C MET A 12 -27.27 3.08 23.29
N ALA A 13 -27.66 2.88 22.03
CA ALA A 13 -26.74 2.49 20.98
C ALA A 13 -25.54 3.45 21.00
N LYS A 14 -24.34 2.90 20.99
CA LYS A 14 -23.09 3.69 21.03
C LYS A 14 -22.21 3.26 19.88
N THR A 15 -21.88 4.22 19.02
CA THR A 15 -20.89 4.05 17.94
C THR A 15 -19.66 4.89 18.24
N THR A 16 -18.48 4.28 18.21
CA THR A 16 -17.20 4.98 18.42
C THR A 16 -16.15 4.55 17.41
N LEU A 17 -15.30 5.50 17.05
CA LEU A 17 -14.11 5.26 16.24
C LEU A 17 -12.87 5.59 17.08
N THR A 18 -11.91 4.66 17.12
CA THR A 18 -10.65 4.85 17.83
C THR A 18 -9.49 4.58 16.88
N LEU A 19 -8.66 5.58 16.67
CA LEU A 19 -7.49 5.47 15.81
C LEU A 19 -6.28 5.05 16.66
N PHE A 20 -5.63 3.96 16.30
CA PHE A 20 -4.40 3.44 16.91
C PHE A 20 -3.17 3.62 16.00
N GLY A 21 -3.31 4.36 14.92
CA GLY A 21 -2.26 4.71 13.96
C GLY A 21 -2.81 5.57 12.83
N GLY A 22 -1.94 6.07 11.97
CA GLY A 22 -2.29 7.06 10.96
C GLY A 22 -2.53 8.47 11.52
N VAL A 23 -2.23 8.69 12.82
CA VAL A 23 -2.43 9.95 13.54
C VAL A 23 -1.12 10.71 13.61
N ASN A 24 -1.05 11.91 12.99
CA ASN A 24 0.17 12.72 12.86
C ASN A 24 1.33 11.97 12.17
N GLU A 25 1.03 11.05 11.29
CA GLU A 25 1.98 10.25 10.53
C GLU A 25 1.38 9.84 9.18
N ILE A 26 2.23 9.52 8.21
CA ILE A 26 1.85 8.88 6.97
C ILE A 26 1.95 7.37 7.17
N GLY A 27 0.86 6.64 6.88
CA GLY A 27 0.78 5.19 7.06
C GLY A 27 0.45 4.74 8.48
N GLY A 28 0.52 3.45 8.72
CA GLY A 28 0.26 2.83 10.02
C GLY A 28 -1.21 2.79 10.42
N ASN A 29 -2.12 2.85 9.46
CA ASN A 29 -3.56 2.91 9.72
C ASN A 29 -4.07 1.70 10.50
N LYS A 30 -4.70 1.98 11.63
CA LYS A 30 -5.37 1.01 12.52
C LYS A 30 -6.56 1.73 13.15
N ILE A 31 -7.76 1.53 12.60
CA ILE A 31 -8.96 2.26 12.99
C ILE A 31 -9.99 1.27 13.51
N LEU A 32 -10.23 1.29 14.81
CA LEU A 32 -11.25 0.46 15.46
C LEU A 32 -12.61 1.15 15.40
N VAL A 33 -13.56 0.51 14.73
CA VAL A 33 -14.97 0.89 14.72
C VAL A 33 -15.71 -0.02 15.68
N ARG A 34 -16.40 0.56 16.66
CA ARG A 34 -17.29 -0.14 17.58
C ARG A 34 -18.70 0.35 17.39
N ASP A 35 -19.62 -0.58 17.21
CA ASP A 35 -21.05 -0.30 17.14
C ASP A 35 -21.81 -1.32 17.98
N ASN A 36 -22.34 -0.89 19.12
CA ASN A 36 -22.92 -1.78 20.14
C ASN A 36 -21.88 -2.85 20.57
N ASP A 37 -22.16 -4.13 20.30
CA ASP A 37 -21.30 -5.26 20.64
C ASP A 37 -20.38 -5.67 19.46
N THR A 38 -20.52 -5.04 18.29
CA THR A 38 -19.72 -5.32 17.10
C THR A 38 -18.46 -4.46 17.05
N GLN A 39 -17.30 -5.07 16.77
CA GLN A 39 -15.99 -4.42 16.71
C GLN A 39 -15.21 -4.87 15.48
N ILE A 40 -14.84 -3.92 14.63
CA ILE A 40 -13.98 -4.21 13.46
C ILE A 40 -12.81 -3.26 13.39
N PHE A 41 -11.72 -3.70 12.80
CA PHE A 41 -10.65 -2.81 12.35
C PHE A 41 -10.81 -2.48 10.87
N LEU A 42 -10.64 -1.21 10.52
CA LEU A 42 -10.34 -0.76 9.16
C LEU A 42 -8.82 -0.58 9.09
N ASP A 43 -8.18 -1.41 8.29
CA ASP A 43 -6.73 -1.59 8.17
C ASP A 43 -6.02 -2.01 9.47
N PHE A 44 -4.85 -2.62 9.34
CA PHE A 44 -3.98 -2.96 10.47
C PHE A 44 -2.50 -2.88 10.04
N GLY A 45 -2.08 -1.64 9.82
CA GLY A 45 -0.85 -1.32 9.11
C GLY A 45 0.36 -1.06 9.99
N LEU A 46 1.53 -1.27 9.38
CA LEU A 46 2.83 -0.97 9.96
C LEU A 46 3.10 0.54 9.92
N SER A 47 3.53 1.11 11.02
CA SER A 47 3.91 2.52 11.11
C SER A 47 5.39 2.71 10.81
N PHE A 48 5.74 3.01 9.57
CA PHE A 48 7.13 3.24 9.16
C PHE A 48 7.79 4.40 9.93
N ALA A 49 7.06 5.49 10.12
CA ALA A 49 7.59 6.69 10.79
C ALA A 49 7.89 6.46 12.27
N LYS A 50 7.01 5.73 12.98
CA LYS A 50 7.23 5.41 14.40
C LYS A 50 8.26 4.30 14.56
N GLU A 51 8.22 3.27 13.71
CA GLU A 51 9.17 2.15 13.76
C GLU A 51 10.61 2.64 13.59
N ARG A 52 10.86 3.55 12.63
CA ARG A 52 12.19 4.16 12.41
C ARG A 52 12.74 4.94 13.60
N LYS A 53 11.92 5.32 14.58
CA LYS A 53 12.39 5.98 15.81
C LYS A 53 13.08 5.00 16.76
N TYR A 54 12.76 3.71 16.66
CA TYR A 54 13.24 2.69 17.58
C TYR A 54 14.10 1.64 16.87
N PHE A 55 13.84 1.38 15.58
CA PHE A 55 14.50 0.35 14.81
C PHE A 55 15.08 0.95 13.53
N ALA A 56 16.39 0.93 13.39
CA ALA A 56 17.11 1.42 12.22
C ALA A 56 18.47 0.75 12.06
N GLY A 57 18.88 0.48 10.83
CA GLY A 57 20.17 -0.11 10.53
C GLY A 57 20.34 -1.51 11.12
N TYR A 58 21.14 -1.64 12.17
CA TYR A 58 21.43 -2.91 12.85
C TYR A 58 20.41 -3.26 13.95
N LEU A 59 19.58 -2.31 14.38
CA LEU A 59 18.60 -2.52 15.45
C LEU A 59 17.24 -2.87 14.84
N CYS A 60 16.85 -4.12 14.99
CA CYS A 60 15.61 -4.66 14.46
C CYS A 60 14.76 -5.33 15.55
N PRO A 61 13.42 -5.37 15.39
CA PRO A 61 12.56 -6.14 16.27
C PRO A 61 12.99 -7.62 16.30
N ARG A 62 12.88 -8.24 17.45
CA ARG A 62 13.28 -9.65 17.65
C ARG A 62 12.14 -10.56 17.20
N ALA A 63 12.38 -11.39 16.19
CA ALA A 63 11.39 -12.34 15.68
C ALA A 63 10.84 -13.28 16.77
N VAL A 64 11.67 -13.67 17.74
CA VAL A 64 11.27 -14.55 18.86
C VAL A 64 10.31 -13.89 19.85
N ASN A 65 10.21 -12.55 19.86
CA ASN A 65 9.32 -11.81 20.74
C ASN A 65 7.92 -11.57 20.14
N GLY A 66 7.69 -12.00 18.91
CA GLY A 66 6.41 -11.77 18.24
C GLY A 66 6.01 -10.28 18.26
N ALA A 67 4.89 -9.98 18.91
CA ALA A 67 4.37 -8.62 19.04
C ALA A 67 5.07 -7.80 20.17
N GLY A 68 5.88 -8.44 21.03
CA GLY A 68 6.40 -7.85 22.26
C GLY A 68 7.16 -6.54 22.05
N ASP A 69 8.13 -6.54 21.13
CA ASP A 69 8.94 -5.35 20.85
C ASP A 69 8.09 -4.19 20.29
N TYR A 70 7.03 -4.51 19.57
CA TYR A 70 6.11 -3.51 19.01
C TYR A 70 5.12 -2.97 20.05
N LEU A 71 4.67 -3.82 20.97
CA LEU A 71 3.82 -3.43 22.10
C LEU A 71 4.57 -2.51 23.07
N GLU A 72 5.85 -2.81 23.36
CA GLU A 72 6.70 -2.00 24.23
C GLU A 72 6.79 -0.54 23.77
N PHE A 73 6.92 -0.32 22.46
CA PHE A 73 7.03 1.04 21.91
C PHE A 73 5.70 1.64 21.44
N GLY A 74 4.56 1.01 21.76
CA GLY A 74 3.24 1.49 21.38
C GLY A 74 3.00 1.50 19.86
N LEU A 75 3.72 0.67 19.09
CA LEU A 75 3.52 0.49 17.66
C LEU A 75 2.28 -0.39 17.38
N LEU A 76 1.98 -1.28 18.32
CA LEU A 76 0.75 -2.07 18.38
C LEU A 76 -0.09 -1.65 19.58
N PRO A 77 -1.43 -1.59 19.46
CA PRO A 77 -2.32 -1.27 20.57
C PRO A 77 -2.41 -2.43 21.57
N ASN A 78 -2.36 -2.13 22.86
CA ASN A 78 -2.59 -3.15 23.89
C ASN A 78 -4.09 -3.43 24.04
N ILE A 79 -4.60 -4.39 23.23
CA ILE A 79 -6.02 -4.78 23.23
C ILE A 79 -6.10 -6.29 23.48
N LYS A 80 -6.82 -6.67 24.55
CA LYS A 80 -7.09 -8.08 24.87
C LYS A 80 -7.99 -8.70 23.77
N GLY A 81 -7.74 -9.96 23.42
CA GLY A 81 -8.51 -10.68 22.41
C GLY A 81 -8.31 -10.16 20.97
N LEU A 82 -7.16 -9.53 20.68
CA LEU A 82 -6.78 -9.12 19.34
C LEU A 82 -5.66 -10.01 18.76
N TYR A 83 -4.73 -10.46 19.58
CA TYR A 83 -3.49 -11.09 19.16
C TYR A 83 -3.50 -12.58 19.25
N ALA A 84 -2.85 -13.25 18.29
CA ALA A 84 -2.58 -14.67 18.33
C ALA A 84 -1.75 -15.03 19.58
N LYS A 85 -2.04 -16.19 20.16
CA LYS A 85 -1.37 -16.68 21.38
C LYS A 85 0.15 -16.71 21.21
N GLU A 86 0.61 -17.18 20.05
CA GLU A 86 2.03 -17.27 19.69
C GLU A 86 2.68 -15.90 19.54
N ALA A 87 1.92 -14.90 19.08
CA ALA A 87 2.42 -13.54 18.90
C ALA A 87 2.70 -12.82 20.24
N ILE A 88 2.01 -13.19 21.32
CA ILE A 88 2.13 -12.55 22.64
C ILE A 88 2.74 -13.44 23.73
N GLN A 89 3.17 -14.66 23.40
CA GLN A 89 3.67 -15.64 24.39
C GLN A 89 4.85 -15.14 25.24
N ASN A 90 5.61 -14.18 24.73
CA ASN A 90 6.77 -13.59 25.41
C ASN A 90 6.48 -12.13 25.87
N THR A 91 5.23 -11.84 26.19
CA THR A 91 4.78 -10.51 26.67
C THR A 91 3.97 -10.65 27.96
N ASP A 92 3.69 -9.53 28.63
CA ASP A 92 2.79 -9.48 29.78
C ASP A 92 1.31 -9.43 29.39
N VAL A 93 1.00 -9.50 28.10
CA VAL A 93 -0.39 -9.49 27.59
C VAL A 93 -0.99 -10.88 27.76
N GLU A 94 -2.02 -10.99 28.59
CA GLU A 94 -2.77 -12.22 28.76
C GLU A 94 -3.57 -12.55 27.49
N TYR A 95 -3.42 -13.79 26.98
CA TYR A 95 -4.25 -14.27 25.88
C TYR A 95 -5.71 -14.43 26.33
N THR A 96 -6.60 -13.97 25.50
CA THR A 96 -8.05 -14.21 25.62
C THR A 96 -8.63 -14.51 24.25
N GLU A 97 -9.76 -15.21 24.20
CA GLU A 97 -10.47 -15.46 22.96
C GLU A 97 -10.75 -14.13 22.20
N PRO A 98 -10.79 -14.18 20.87
CA PRO A 98 -11.01 -13.00 20.04
C PRO A 98 -12.28 -12.22 20.42
N VAL A 99 -12.12 -10.89 20.54
CA VAL A 99 -13.23 -9.96 20.76
C VAL A 99 -13.46 -9.03 19.58
N ILE A 100 -12.62 -9.14 18.55
CA ILE A 100 -12.73 -8.39 17.30
C ILE A 100 -13.41 -9.28 16.27
N ASP A 101 -14.49 -8.78 15.66
CA ASP A 101 -15.32 -9.55 14.72
C ASP A 101 -14.70 -9.65 13.33
N ALA A 102 -13.89 -8.68 12.92
CA ALA A 102 -13.16 -8.71 11.64
C ALA A 102 -12.08 -7.62 11.53
N VAL A 103 -11.16 -7.82 10.58
CA VAL A 103 -10.31 -6.77 10.02
C VAL A 103 -10.66 -6.59 8.55
N ILE A 104 -10.83 -5.35 8.11
CA ILE A 104 -11.20 -4.99 6.73
C ILE A 104 -10.08 -4.18 6.12
N ILE A 105 -9.46 -4.69 5.07
CA ILE A 105 -8.27 -4.12 4.44
C ILE A 105 -8.66 -3.31 3.21
N SER A 106 -8.22 -2.05 3.19
CA SER A 106 -8.42 -1.15 2.06
C SER A 106 -7.58 -1.54 0.85
N HIS A 107 -6.31 -1.85 1.04
CA HIS A 107 -5.39 -2.27 -0.02
C HIS A 107 -4.12 -2.96 0.53
N ALA A 108 -3.24 -3.46 -0.36
CA ALA A 108 -2.12 -4.33 0.02
C ALA A 108 -0.79 -3.61 0.34
N HIS A 109 -0.76 -2.32 0.64
CA HIS A 109 0.45 -1.68 1.16
C HIS A 109 0.70 -2.09 2.63
N LEU A 110 1.98 -2.12 3.04
CA LEU A 110 2.35 -2.60 4.37
C LEU A 110 1.88 -1.68 5.49
N ASP A 111 1.75 -0.41 5.24
CA ASP A 111 1.19 0.56 6.18
C ASP A 111 -0.34 0.44 6.37
N HIS A 112 -0.96 -0.53 5.67
CA HIS A 112 -2.35 -0.97 5.85
C HIS A 112 -2.47 -2.45 6.26
N THR A 113 -1.43 -3.28 6.01
CA THR A 113 -1.48 -4.73 6.23
C THR A 113 -0.36 -5.28 7.11
N GLY A 114 0.72 -4.51 7.33
CA GLY A 114 2.00 -5.05 7.81
C GLY A 114 1.98 -5.67 9.21
N TYR A 115 0.99 -5.38 10.03
CA TYR A 115 0.84 -5.98 11.37
C TYR A 115 -0.23 -7.07 11.43
N LEU A 116 -0.81 -7.48 10.30
CA LEU A 116 -1.71 -8.65 10.24
C LEU A 116 -1.09 -9.92 10.85
N PRO A 117 0.22 -10.20 10.74
CA PRO A 117 0.83 -11.40 11.31
C PRO A 117 0.61 -11.59 12.80
N PHE A 118 0.33 -10.52 13.54
CA PHE A 118 0.15 -10.57 15.00
C PHE A 118 -1.29 -10.83 15.44
N ILE A 119 -2.27 -10.65 14.54
CA ILE A 119 -3.70 -10.80 14.85
C ILE A 119 -4.04 -12.29 15.03
N ASP A 120 -4.99 -12.59 15.90
CA ASP A 120 -5.49 -13.94 16.11
C ASP A 120 -6.10 -14.54 14.83
N ASP A 121 -5.80 -15.81 14.54
CA ASP A 121 -6.24 -16.48 13.31
C ASP A 121 -7.76 -16.72 13.27
N GLY A 122 -8.42 -16.70 14.42
CA GLY A 122 -9.88 -16.74 14.52
C GLY A 122 -10.59 -15.47 14.02
N ILE A 123 -9.84 -14.35 13.87
CA ILE A 123 -10.40 -13.10 13.36
C ILE A 123 -10.37 -13.10 11.83
N PRO A 124 -11.51 -13.08 11.13
CA PRO A 124 -11.56 -13.07 9.68
C PRO A 124 -11.01 -11.75 9.11
N VAL A 125 -10.24 -11.85 8.02
CA VAL A 125 -9.70 -10.70 7.29
C VAL A 125 -10.43 -10.55 5.96
N TYR A 126 -11.12 -9.42 5.77
CA TYR A 126 -11.77 -9.08 4.52
C TYR A 126 -10.87 -8.19 3.67
N CYS A 127 -10.70 -8.50 2.40
CA CYS A 127 -9.91 -7.68 1.47
C CYS A 127 -10.42 -7.80 0.03
N GLY A 128 -10.05 -6.86 -0.83
CA GLY A 128 -10.33 -6.96 -2.26
C GLY A 128 -9.68 -8.21 -2.89
N GLU A 129 -10.31 -8.79 -3.92
CA GLU A 129 -9.76 -9.99 -4.60
C GLU A 129 -8.34 -9.77 -5.13
N GLY A 130 -8.06 -8.59 -5.75
CA GLY A 130 -6.70 -8.26 -6.19
C GLY A 130 -5.74 -8.02 -5.01
N THR A 131 -6.24 -7.47 -3.90
CA THR A 131 -5.47 -7.33 -2.65
C THR A 131 -5.02 -8.71 -2.15
N ARG A 132 -5.92 -9.71 -2.15
CA ARG A 132 -5.59 -11.09 -1.78
C ARG A 132 -4.51 -11.69 -2.69
N MET A 133 -4.63 -11.52 -4.02
CA MET A 133 -3.61 -12.00 -4.97
C MET A 133 -2.24 -11.39 -4.72
N ILE A 134 -2.19 -10.11 -4.33
CA ILE A 134 -0.94 -9.42 -4.00
C ILE A 134 -0.36 -9.96 -2.69
N ILE A 135 -1.18 -10.16 -1.67
CA ILE A 135 -0.78 -10.75 -0.38
C ILE A 135 -0.19 -12.14 -0.63
N ASP A 136 -0.86 -13.01 -1.38
CA ASP A 136 -0.37 -14.34 -1.72
C ASP A 136 1.00 -14.30 -2.41
N ALA A 137 1.15 -13.42 -3.40
CA ALA A 137 2.42 -13.26 -4.11
C ALA A 137 3.54 -12.74 -3.21
N MET A 138 3.21 -11.89 -2.23
CA MET A 138 4.16 -11.38 -1.23
C MET A 138 4.59 -12.48 -0.26
N GLU A 139 3.67 -13.26 0.28
CA GLU A 139 3.94 -14.38 1.19
C GLU A 139 4.83 -15.42 0.52
N GLU A 140 4.51 -15.80 -0.71
CA GLU A 140 5.31 -16.76 -1.48
C GLU A 140 6.71 -16.25 -1.81
N SER A 141 6.87 -14.95 -2.08
CA SER A 141 8.11 -14.36 -2.61
C SER A 141 8.98 -13.64 -1.58
N SER A 142 8.54 -13.50 -0.35
CA SER A 142 9.27 -12.83 0.72
C SER A 142 9.30 -13.69 1.99
N ARG A 143 10.02 -13.22 3.01
CA ARG A 143 9.98 -13.82 4.34
C ARG A 143 8.82 -13.29 5.19
N THR A 144 8.01 -12.40 4.63
CA THR A 144 6.87 -11.81 5.32
C THR A 144 5.73 -12.82 5.26
N ASN A 145 5.54 -13.55 6.32
CA ASN A 145 4.36 -14.39 6.52
C ASN A 145 3.28 -13.50 7.14
N LEU A 146 2.18 -13.27 6.43
CA LEU A 146 1.02 -12.55 6.96
C LEU A 146 0.03 -13.50 7.67
N GLY A 147 0.41 -14.77 7.86
CA GLY A 147 -0.35 -15.81 8.54
C GLY A 147 -1.33 -16.54 7.62
N ASP A 148 -1.55 -17.83 7.88
CA ASP A 148 -2.60 -18.64 7.21
C ASP A 148 -3.95 -18.26 7.84
N ARG A 149 -4.61 -17.27 7.25
CA ARG A 149 -5.80 -16.62 7.83
C ARG A 149 -7.05 -16.94 7.05
N ASN A 150 -8.20 -16.82 7.70
CA ASN A 150 -9.51 -16.87 7.07
C ASN A 150 -9.77 -15.59 6.26
N TYR A 151 -9.17 -15.52 5.06
CA TYR A 151 -9.42 -14.41 4.15
C TYR A 151 -10.78 -14.56 3.45
N ARG A 152 -11.55 -13.47 3.47
CA ARG A 152 -12.81 -13.32 2.73
C ARG A 152 -12.68 -12.19 1.74
N THR A 153 -12.99 -12.45 0.48
CA THR A 153 -12.79 -11.46 -0.57
C THR A 153 -14.08 -10.75 -0.97
N PHE A 154 -13.92 -9.51 -1.40
CA PHE A 154 -15.01 -8.68 -1.90
C PHE A 154 -14.61 -7.90 -3.17
N ARG A 155 -15.62 -7.32 -3.80
CA ARG A 155 -15.53 -6.30 -4.87
C ARG A 155 -16.60 -5.24 -4.64
N THR A 156 -16.47 -4.10 -5.33
CA THR A 156 -17.53 -3.08 -5.39
C THR A 156 -18.87 -3.71 -5.74
N GLY A 157 -19.93 -3.30 -5.04
CA GLY A 157 -21.29 -3.83 -5.19
C GLY A 157 -21.60 -5.06 -4.32
N LYS A 158 -20.61 -5.59 -3.56
CA LYS A 158 -20.83 -6.66 -2.60
C LYS A 158 -20.78 -6.09 -1.18
N THR A 159 -21.93 -5.85 -0.61
CA THR A 159 -22.06 -5.43 0.78
C THR A 159 -21.61 -6.53 1.75
N ILE A 160 -20.94 -6.14 2.83
CA ILE A 160 -20.43 -7.03 3.88
C ILE A 160 -21.22 -6.73 5.14
N GLN A 161 -21.88 -7.75 5.71
CA GLN A 161 -22.59 -7.66 6.98
C GLN A 161 -21.75 -8.28 8.09
N ILE A 162 -21.44 -7.51 9.15
CA ILE A 162 -20.73 -7.97 10.34
C ILE A 162 -21.48 -7.43 11.56
N GLY A 163 -22.18 -8.30 12.29
CA GLY A 163 -22.99 -7.90 13.41
C GLY A 163 -23.96 -6.78 13.05
N SER A 164 -23.86 -5.63 13.75
CA SER A 164 -24.67 -4.44 13.48
C SER A 164 -24.17 -3.55 12.35
N LEU A 165 -22.99 -3.84 11.79
CA LEU A 165 -22.37 -3.03 10.75
C LEU A 165 -22.66 -3.57 9.35
N GLU A 166 -23.04 -2.67 8.45
CA GLU A 166 -23.14 -2.93 7.01
C GLU A 166 -22.07 -2.10 6.29
N ILE A 167 -21.24 -2.75 5.49
CA ILE A 167 -20.05 -2.13 4.87
C ILE A 167 -20.12 -2.26 3.37
N GLU A 168 -20.07 -1.13 2.67
CA GLU A 168 -20.01 -1.05 1.21
C GLU A 168 -18.56 -0.77 0.78
N PRO A 169 -17.83 -1.74 0.21
CA PRO A 169 -16.54 -1.51 -0.41
C PRO A 169 -16.71 -0.90 -1.80
N ILE A 170 -16.00 0.18 -2.08
CA ILE A 170 -16.04 0.86 -3.37
C ILE A 170 -14.62 1.10 -3.85
N HIS A 171 -14.29 0.65 -5.07
CA HIS A 171 -12.97 0.89 -5.66
C HIS A 171 -12.63 2.37 -5.68
N VAL A 172 -11.38 2.67 -5.37
CA VAL A 172 -10.75 3.97 -5.58
C VAL A 172 -9.49 3.81 -6.42
N ASP A 173 -9.07 4.84 -7.12
CA ASP A 173 -7.78 4.83 -7.80
C ASP A 173 -6.64 5.05 -6.82
N HIS A 174 -5.63 4.20 -6.90
CA HIS A 174 -4.39 4.29 -6.14
C HIS A 174 -3.25 3.64 -6.95
N SER A 175 -1.98 3.77 -6.50
CA SER A 175 -0.81 3.20 -7.20
C SER A 175 -0.79 1.67 -7.23
N ILE A 176 -1.49 1.02 -6.31
CA ILE A 176 -1.65 -0.43 -6.22
C ILE A 176 -3.08 -0.82 -6.64
N PRO A 177 -3.27 -1.90 -7.43
CA PRO A 177 -4.61 -2.31 -7.83
C PRO A 177 -5.43 -2.84 -6.64
N SER A 178 -6.76 -2.78 -6.80
CA SER A 178 -7.72 -3.26 -5.78
C SER A 178 -7.68 -2.47 -4.47
N ALA A 179 -7.52 -1.14 -4.57
CA ALA A 179 -7.69 -0.22 -3.46
C ALA A 179 -9.16 0.17 -3.30
N TYR A 180 -9.62 0.28 -2.05
CA TYR A 180 -11.00 0.54 -1.71
C TYR A 180 -11.15 1.62 -0.66
N GLY A 181 -12.14 2.49 -0.85
CA GLY A 181 -12.79 3.22 0.22
C GLY A 181 -14.00 2.43 0.74
N PHE A 182 -14.44 2.73 1.95
CA PHE A 182 -15.57 2.06 2.59
C PHE A 182 -16.62 3.06 3.04
N ILE A 183 -17.90 2.69 2.84
CA ILE A 183 -19.04 3.32 3.50
C ILE A 183 -19.53 2.34 4.54
N VAL A 184 -19.50 2.74 5.81
CA VAL A 184 -19.87 1.90 6.96
C VAL A 184 -21.14 2.46 7.59
N HIS A 185 -22.24 1.73 7.42
CA HIS A 185 -23.51 2.04 8.08
C HIS A 185 -23.50 1.45 9.47
N THR A 186 -23.77 2.28 10.45
CA THR A 186 -23.80 1.93 11.88
C THR A 186 -25.16 2.21 12.48
N SER A 187 -25.40 1.78 13.71
CA SER A 187 -26.65 2.06 14.42
C SER A 187 -26.89 3.55 14.73
N ARG A 188 -25.87 4.43 14.56
CA ARG A 188 -25.93 5.86 14.92
C ARG A 188 -25.67 6.80 13.75
N GLY A 189 -25.31 6.30 12.60
CA GLY A 189 -25.01 7.11 11.40
C GLY A 189 -24.07 6.40 10.45
N THR A 190 -23.61 7.11 9.44
CA THR A 190 -22.80 6.58 8.34
C THR A 190 -21.37 7.16 8.37
N VAL A 191 -20.39 6.28 8.29
CA VAL A 191 -18.97 6.63 8.25
C VAL A 191 -18.42 6.35 6.87
N ALA A 192 -17.67 7.30 6.27
CA ALA A 192 -16.85 7.05 5.10
C ALA A 192 -15.38 6.94 5.52
N TYR A 193 -14.69 5.92 5.03
CA TYR A 193 -13.24 5.80 5.12
C TYR A 193 -12.66 5.77 3.71
N THR A 194 -11.75 6.70 3.39
CA THR A 194 -11.22 6.82 2.03
C THR A 194 -10.26 5.70 1.66
N GLY A 195 -9.62 5.02 2.64
CA GLY A 195 -8.36 4.36 2.37
C GLY A 195 -7.38 5.37 1.78
N ASP A 196 -6.48 4.93 0.93
CA ASP A 196 -5.62 5.79 0.13
C ASP A 196 -6.18 5.95 -1.27
N LEU A 197 -6.20 7.19 -1.77
CA LEU A 197 -6.83 7.47 -3.05
C LEU A 197 -6.13 8.58 -3.85
N ARG A 198 -6.33 8.56 -5.16
CA ARG A 198 -5.94 9.64 -6.08
C ARG A 198 -7.01 9.83 -7.15
N THR A 199 -6.94 10.94 -7.91
CA THR A 199 -7.85 11.26 -9.01
C THR A 199 -7.15 11.36 -10.36
N HIS A 200 -5.82 11.41 -10.34
CA HIS A 200 -4.97 11.70 -11.51
C HIS A 200 -4.30 10.45 -12.12
N GLY A 201 -4.69 9.27 -11.64
CA GLY A 201 -4.28 7.99 -12.22
C GLY A 201 -5.17 7.55 -13.38
N PRO A 202 -4.89 6.36 -13.95
CA PRO A 202 -5.66 5.83 -15.09
C PRO A 202 -7.12 5.51 -14.77
N LEU A 203 -7.41 5.29 -13.49
CA LEU A 203 -8.72 4.89 -12.99
C LEU A 203 -9.34 5.95 -12.05
N GLY A 204 -8.90 7.21 -12.17
CA GLY A 204 -9.37 8.32 -11.33
C GLY A 204 -10.89 8.47 -11.24
N GLN A 205 -11.64 8.01 -12.26
CA GLN A 205 -13.10 7.97 -12.22
C GLN A 205 -13.64 7.12 -11.06
N MET A 206 -12.96 6.03 -10.67
CA MET A 206 -13.38 5.19 -9.53
C MET A 206 -13.41 5.99 -8.22
N THR A 207 -12.47 6.91 -8.04
CA THR A 207 -12.47 7.80 -6.86
C THR A 207 -13.66 8.77 -6.87
N TRP A 208 -14.06 9.25 -8.05
CA TRP A 208 -15.26 10.09 -8.19
C TRP A 208 -16.55 9.30 -7.99
N ASP A 209 -16.59 8.03 -8.42
CA ASP A 209 -17.72 7.14 -8.19
C ASP A 209 -17.87 6.86 -6.68
N PHE A 210 -16.76 6.63 -5.96
CA PHE A 210 -16.75 6.56 -4.49
C PHE A 210 -17.29 7.84 -3.85
N ALA A 211 -16.79 9.01 -4.29
CA ALA A 211 -17.24 10.30 -3.74
C ALA A 211 -18.74 10.54 -3.97
N THR A 212 -19.23 10.20 -5.15
CA THR A 212 -20.66 10.32 -5.50
C THR A 212 -21.52 9.37 -4.66
N ARG A 213 -21.09 8.10 -4.50
CA ARG A 213 -21.82 7.13 -3.69
C ARG A 213 -21.82 7.51 -2.21
N ALA A 214 -20.70 8.01 -1.70
CA ALA A 214 -20.60 8.51 -0.33
C ALA A 214 -21.56 9.71 -0.10
N HIS A 215 -21.61 10.66 -1.04
CA HIS A 215 -22.58 11.77 -0.97
C HIS A 215 -24.03 11.28 -0.84
N GLN A 216 -24.39 10.27 -1.64
CA GLN A 216 -25.75 9.67 -1.60
C GLN A 216 -26.07 8.95 -0.27
N SER A 217 -25.06 8.64 0.53
CA SER A 217 -25.19 7.93 1.80
C SER A 217 -25.27 8.86 3.02
N ASP A 218 -25.30 10.18 2.85
CA ASP A 218 -25.39 11.20 3.91
C ASP A 218 -24.37 10.97 5.05
N ILE A 219 -23.08 11.19 4.74
CA ILE A 219 -21.96 10.85 5.63
C ILE A 219 -21.93 11.73 6.89
N ASP A 220 -22.10 11.11 8.07
CA ASP A 220 -21.99 11.78 9.35
C ASP A 220 -20.53 12.07 9.74
N LEU A 221 -19.61 11.14 9.40
CA LEU A 221 -18.20 11.30 9.68
C LEU A 221 -17.35 10.68 8.56
N MET A 222 -16.41 11.46 8.03
CA MET A 222 -15.45 10.99 7.03
C MET A 222 -14.05 10.90 7.65
N ILE A 223 -13.44 9.72 7.57
CA ILE A 223 -12.02 9.49 7.86
C ILE A 223 -11.29 9.63 6.53
N CYS A 224 -10.46 10.65 6.41
CA CYS A 224 -9.88 11.09 5.14
C CYS A 224 -8.36 11.08 5.17
N GLU A 225 -7.74 10.39 4.21
CA GLU A 225 -6.30 10.48 4.01
C GLU A 225 -5.86 11.91 3.70
N GLY A 226 -4.59 12.22 4.00
CA GLY A 226 -4.02 13.53 3.74
C GLY A 226 -2.51 13.49 3.51
N THR A 227 -2.04 12.45 2.86
CA THR A 227 -0.60 12.21 2.60
C THR A 227 0.09 13.40 1.97
N ARG A 228 -0.57 14.07 1.04
CA ARG A 228 -0.02 15.23 0.32
C ARG A 228 -0.44 16.59 0.88
N VAL A 229 -1.22 16.62 1.93
CA VAL A 229 -1.57 17.88 2.61
C VAL A 229 -0.37 18.39 3.37
N SER A 230 0.35 19.35 2.80
CA SER A 230 1.61 19.88 3.31
C SER A 230 1.70 21.40 3.11
N PRO A 231 2.37 22.16 4.02
CA PRO A 231 2.63 23.58 3.81
C PRO A 231 3.56 23.89 2.64
N ARG A 232 4.32 22.90 2.19
CA ARG A 232 5.35 22.99 1.15
C ARG A 232 5.00 22.18 -0.09
N GLU A 233 3.73 22.05 -0.43
CA GLU A 233 3.33 21.34 -1.65
C GLU A 233 3.67 22.17 -2.89
N ASN A 234 4.96 22.23 -3.24
CA ASN A 234 5.48 22.87 -4.46
C ASN A 234 5.88 21.85 -5.53
N ARG A 235 5.50 20.56 -5.37
CA ARG A 235 5.84 19.52 -6.34
C ARG A 235 5.00 19.69 -7.59
N GLU A 236 5.63 19.60 -8.77
CA GLU A 236 4.91 19.55 -10.02
C GLU A 236 3.87 18.44 -9.99
N ILE A 237 2.67 18.76 -10.43
CA ILE A 237 1.56 17.79 -10.49
C ILE A 237 1.77 16.94 -11.74
N HIS A 238 2.32 15.72 -11.54
CA HIS A 238 2.39 14.75 -12.61
C HIS A 238 1.17 13.82 -12.53
N SER A 239 0.42 13.75 -13.62
CA SER A 239 -0.54 12.65 -13.81
C SER A 239 0.17 11.43 -14.37
N GLU A 240 -0.43 10.24 -14.26
CA GLU A 240 0.11 9.04 -14.91
C GLU A 240 0.23 9.20 -16.44
N ALA A 241 -0.63 10.02 -17.05
CA ALA A 241 -0.49 10.37 -18.47
C ALA A 241 0.78 11.19 -18.76
N MET A 242 1.12 12.14 -17.88
CA MET A 242 2.37 12.91 -18.00
C MET A 242 3.59 12.02 -17.76
N VAL A 243 3.58 11.16 -16.74
CA VAL A 243 4.65 10.19 -16.50
C VAL A 243 4.89 9.34 -17.76
N ARG A 244 3.83 8.81 -18.35
CA ARG A 244 3.94 8.01 -19.58
C ARG A 244 4.54 8.82 -20.72
N ARG A 245 4.16 10.08 -20.91
CA ARG A 245 4.69 10.95 -21.95
C ARG A 245 6.18 11.23 -21.73
N GLU A 246 6.58 11.66 -20.53
CA GLU A 246 7.97 12.01 -20.23
C GLU A 246 8.88 10.78 -20.25
N CYS A 247 8.46 9.64 -19.68
CA CYS A 247 9.20 8.39 -19.78
C CYS A 247 9.35 7.95 -21.25
N SER A 248 8.28 8.10 -22.08
CA SER A 248 8.37 7.80 -23.51
C SER A 248 9.40 8.67 -24.20
N ARG A 249 9.44 9.97 -23.91
CA ARG A 249 10.41 10.91 -24.47
C ARG A 249 11.85 10.50 -24.12
N VAL A 250 12.14 10.19 -22.84
CA VAL A 250 13.46 9.75 -22.40
C VAL A 250 13.87 8.45 -23.10
N VAL A 251 12.97 7.44 -23.10
CA VAL A 251 13.28 6.12 -23.69
C VAL A 251 13.46 6.19 -25.20
N SER A 252 12.66 6.96 -25.92
CA SER A 252 12.77 7.10 -27.39
C SER A 252 14.07 7.78 -27.82
N ASN A 253 14.59 8.71 -27.02
CA ASN A 253 15.85 9.41 -27.28
C ASN A 253 17.08 8.68 -26.74
N ALA A 254 16.90 7.59 -25.97
CA ALA A 254 17.98 6.87 -25.36
C ALA A 254 18.74 6.01 -26.37
N ALA A 255 20.04 6.30 -26.58
CA ALA A 255 20.91 5.52 -27.43
C ALA A 255 21.59 4.33 -26.71
N LYS A 256 21.43 4.23 -25.40
CA LYS A 256 22.08 3.24 -24.52
C LYS A 256 21.06 2.56 -23.63
N LEU A 257 21.53 1.93 -22.53
CA LEU A 257 20.68 1.29 -21.53
C LEU A 257 19.73 2.30 -20.89
N VAL A 258 18.47 1.91 -20.75
CA VAL A 258 17.53 2.60 -19.88
C VAL A 258 17.29 1.74 -18.65
N VAL A 259 17.57 2.30 -17.48
CA VAL A 259 17.22 1.69 -16.19
C VAL A 259 15.96 2.40 -15.67
N ALA A 260 14.92 1.65 -15.35
CA ALA A 260 13.66 2.16 -14.79
C ALA A 260 13.49 1.65 -13.37
N SER A 261 13.40 2.57 -12.39
CA SER A 261 13.20 2.26 -10.99
C SER A 261 11.79 2.66 -10.55
N PHE A 262 11.02 1.70 -10.08
CA PHE A 262 9.66 1.91 -9.54
C PHE A 262 9.29 0.80 -8.56
N TYR A 263 8.30 1.04 -7.70
CA TYR A 263 7.81 0.03 -6.75
C TYR A 263 7.17 -1.14 -7.50
N SER A 264 7.59 -2.36 -7.20
CA SER A 264 7.13 -3.57 -7.89
C SER A 264 5.61 -3.80 -7.84
N ARG A 265 4.93 -3.18 -6.88
CA ARG A 265 3.47 -3.22 -6.73
C ARG A 265 2.73 -2.09 -7.44
N ASP A 266 3.45 -1.09 -7.97
CA ASP A 266 2.88 -0.05 -8.83
C ASP A 266 2.65 -0.62 -10.24
N ILE A 267 1.48 -1.23 -10.41
CA ILE A 267 1.10 -1.92 -11.64
C ILE A 267 0.85 -0.94 -12.78
N ASP A 268 0.42 0.27 -12.51
CA ASP A 268 0.26 1.30 -13.53
C ASP A 268 1.60 1.74 -14.10
N ARG A 269 2.63 1.80 -13.26
CA ARG A 269 3.98 2.08 -13.69
C ARG A 269 4.58 0.94 -14.50
N PHE A 270 4.32 -0.31 -14.08
CA PHE A 270 4.67 -1.47 -14.91
C PHE A 270 4.03 -1.37 -16.30
N LYS A 271 2.72 -1.13 -16.38
CA LYS A 271 2.00 -0.98 -17.67
C LYS A 271 2.55 0.17 -18.50
N THR A 272 2.95 1.27 -17.87
CA THR A 272 3.59 2.41 -18.54
C THR A 272 4.88 1.99 -19.23
N PHE A 273 5.82 1.37 -18.52
CA PHE A 273 7.10 0.94 -19.11
C PHE A 273 6.93 -0.21 -20.09
N TYR A 274 6.03 -1.15 -19.84
CA TYR A 274 5.69 -2.20 -20.78
C TYR A 274 5.16 -1.64 -22.11
N GLY A 275 4.22 -0.69 -22.05
CA GLY A 275 3.70 -0.04 -23.25
C GLY A 275 4.75 0.80 -24.00
N ILE A 276 5.70 1.41 -23.28
CA ILE A 276 6.81 2.12 -23.88
C ILE A 276 7.76 1.13 -24.56
N ALA A 277 8.10 0.02 -23.91
CA ALA A 277 8.95 -1.02 -24.47
C ALA A 277 8.41 -1.55 -25.80
N LYS A 278 7.11 -1.85 -25.86
CA LYS A 278 6.46 -2.29 -27.12
C LYS A 278 6.56 -1.24 -28.23
N ARG A 279 6.31 0.03 -27.94
CA ARG A 279 6.35 1.10 -28.96
C ARG A 279 7.76 1.43 -29.45
N THR A 280 8.78 1.17 -28.63
CA THR A 280 10.19 1.47 -28.96
C THR A 280 10.98 0.25 -29.40
N ASP A 281 10.33 -0.89 -29.63
CA ASP A 281 10.94 -2.20 -29.95
C ASP A 281 12.07 -2.58 -28.97
N ARG A 282 11.88 -2.25 -27.68
CA ARG A 282 12.79 -2.64 -26.60
C ARG A 282 12.21 -3.80 -25.81
N LYS A 283 13.07 -4.66 -25.29
CA LYS A 283 12.67 -5.68 -24.31
C LYS A 283 12.55 -5.04 -22.92
N PHE A 284 11.52 -5.37 -22.21
CA PHE A 284 11.36 -4.95 -20.82
C PHE A 284 11.88 -6.05 -19.89
N VAL A 285 13.06 -5.83 -19.33
CA VAL A 285 13.73 -6.79 -18.45
C VAL A 285 13.28 -6.53 -17.02
N ILE A 286 12.61 -7.48 -16.42
CA ILE A 286 12.02 -7.36 -15.07
C ILE A 286 12.56 -8.44 -14.13
N PRO A 287 12.69 -8.15 -12.80
CA PRO A 287 13.04 -9.16 -11.79
C PRO A 287 12.01 -10.29 -11.74
N ILE A 288 12.44 -11.52 -11.45
CA ILE A 288 11.54 -12.67 -11.29
C ILE A 288 10.46 -12.40 -10.23
N LYS A 289 10.77 -11.64 -9.18
CA LYS A 289 9.79 -11.27 -8.14
C LYS A 289 8.61 -10.47 -8.71
N LEU A 290 8.88 -9.50 -9.60
CA LEU A 290 7.83 -8.76 -10.30
C LEU A 290 7.07 -9.67 -11.28
N ALA A 291 7.80 -10.51 -12.02
CA ALA A 291 7.17 -11.49 -12.92
C ALA A 291 6.20 -12.43 -12.18
N HIS A 292 6.57 -12.90 -11.00
CA HIS A 292 5.72 -13.73 -10.15
C HIS A 292 4.44 -13.00 -9.71
N LEU A 293 4.56 -11.76 -9.23
CA LEU A 293 3.40 -10.94 -8.89
C LEU A 293 2.46 -10.75 -10.09
N LEU A 294 3.01 -10.39 -11.25
CA LEU A 294 2.22 -10.20 -12.46
C LEU A 294 1.54 -11.48 -12.91
N HIS A 295 2.21 -12.62 -12.81
CA HIS A 295 1.64 -13.94 -13.14
C HIS A 295 0.47 -14.33 -12.23
N ARG A 296 0.49 -13.86 -10.96
CA ARG A 296 -0.67 -14.01 -10.07
C ARG A 296 -1.81 -13.08 -10.49
N LEU A 297 -1.49 -11.83 -10.81
CA LEU A 297 -2.47 -10.80 -11.16
C LEU A 297 -3.11 -10.99 -12.55
N GLU A 298 -2.43 -11.63 -13.51
CA GLU A 298 -2.99 -11.90 -14.84
C GLU A 298 -4.22 -12.81 -14.81
N LYS A 299 -4.45 -13.52 -13.70
CA LYS A 299 -5.64 -14.35 -13.49
C LYS A 299 -6.93 -13.53 -13.38
N ASP A 300 -6.83 -12.24 -13.02
CA ASP A 300 -7.96 -11.32 -13.07
C ASP A 300 -7.94 -10.52 -14.40
N PRO A 301 -8.83 -10.83 -15.36
CA PRO A 301 -8.84 -10.19 -16.69
C PRO A 301 -9.12 -8.69 -16.61
N ARG A 302 -9.74 -8.19 -15.52
CA ARG A 302 -10.03 -6.78 -15.32
C ARG A 302 -8.78 -5.97 -15.08
N LEU A 303 -7.72 -6.58 -14.54
CA LEU A 303 -6.43 -5.94 -14.33
C LEU A 303 -5.65 -5.74 -15.64
N ARG A 304 -6.02 -6.43 -16.73
CA ARG A 304 -5.40 -6.31 -18.06
C ARG A 304 -3.87 -6.44 -18.01
N ILE A 305 -3.40 -7.42 -17.28
CA ILE A 305 -1.98 -7.79 -17.25
C ILE A 305 -1.67 -8.63 -18.50
N PRO A 306 -0.54 -8.42 -19.20
CA PRO A 306 -0.14 -9.29 -20.29
C PRO A 306 0.13 -10.71 -19.78
N HIS A 307 0.00 -11.72 -20.66
CA HIS A 307 0.39 -13.10 -20.31
C HIS A 307 1.91 -13.18 -20.11
N VAL A 308 2.34 -13.09 -18.88
CA VAL A 308 3.75 -12.86 -18.49
C VAL A 308 4.68 -13.92 -19.03
N LEU A 309 4.26 -15.21 -19.01
CA LEU A 309 5.09 -16.31 -19.46
C LEU A 309 5.24 -16.41 -20.98
N THR A 310 4.34 -15.82 -21.77
CA THR A 310 4.31 -15.93 -23.23
C THR A 310 4.59 -14.64 -23.98
N ASP A 311 4.53 -13.49 -23.31
CA ASP A 311 4.76 -12.18 -23.92
C ASP A 311 6.23 -11.99 -24.30
N ASP A 312 6.49 -11.69 -25.59
CA ASP A 312 7.85 -11.53 -26.11
C ASP A 312 8.53 -10.23 -25.72
N THR A 313 7.79 -9.24 -25.27
CA THR A 313 8.34 -7.96 -24.79
C THR A 313 8.99 -8.12 -23.42
N ILE A 314 8.46 -9.03 -22.60
CA ILE A 314 8.90 -9.25 -21.22
C ILE A 314 10.05 -10.27 -21.19
N VAL A 315 11.13 -9.91 -20.52
CA VAL A 315 12.27 -10.78 -20.27
C VAL A 315 12.50 -10.86 -18.77
N PHE A 316 12.61 -12.05 -18.23
CA PHE A 316 12.88 -12.24 -16.80
C PHE A 316 14.38 -12.10 -16.52
N TYR A 317 14.70 -11.40 -15.44
CA TYR A 317 16.06 -11.26 -14.96
C TYR A 317 16.32 -12.14 -13.74
N LYS A 318 17.29 -13.08 -13.87
CA LYS A 318 17.74 -13.89 -12.75
C LYS A 318 19.08 -13.39 -12.20
N LYS A 319 19.07 -13.08 -10.91
CA LYS A 319 20.26 -12.67 -10.17
C LYS A 319 21.15 -13.86 -9.85
N ARG A 320 22.45 -13.60 -9.70
CA ARG A 320 23.40 -14.59 -9.16
C ARG A 320 23.00 -14.90 -7.72
N LYS A 321 22.94 -16.18 -7.40
CA LYS A 321 22.61 -16.68 -6.06
C LYS A 321 23.85 -17.35 -5.42
N ARG A 322 23.63 -18.14 -4.41
CA ARG A 322 24.64 -18.69 -3.52
C ARG A 322 25.79 -19.46 -4.19
N SER A 323 25.49 -20.28 -5.20
CA SER A 323 26.52 -21.02 -5.94
C SER A 323 27.35 -20.14 -6.89
N GLY A 324 26.83 -18.97 -7.28
CA GLY A 324 27.41 -18.13 -8.33
C GLY A 324 27.14 -18.61 -9.75
N GLU A 325 26.54 -19.77 -9.95
CA GLU A 325 26.46 -20.49 -11.24
C GLU A 325 25.03 -20.49 -11.86
N PHE A 326 24.05 -19.83 -11.26
CA PHE A 326 22.66 -19.81 -11.71
C PHE A 326 21.95 -21.17 -11.76
N LEU A 327 22.30 -22.09 -10.86
CA LEU A 327 21.74 -23.43 -10.81
C LEU A 327 20.28 -23.40 -10.29
N PRO A 328 19.38 -24.25 -10.82
CA PRO A 328 17.97 -24.28 -10.38
C PRO A 328 17.80 -24.49 -8.86
N LYS A 329 18.70 -25.24 -8.22
CA LYS A 329 18.68 -25.49 -6.76
C LYS A 329 18.93 -24.25 -5.90
N ASP A 330 19.52 -23.18 -6.47
CA ASP A 330 19.80 -21.93 -5.77
C ASP A 330 18.55 -21.03 -5.66
N TYR A 331 17.51 -21.34 -6.42
CA TYR A 331 16.30 -20.53 -6.51
C TYR A 331 15.16 -21.17 -5.72
N HIS A 332 14.32 -20.31 -5.12
CA HIS A 332 13.11 -20.75 -4.41
C HIS A 332 12.14 -21.44 -5.36
N VAL A 333 11.24 -22.26 -4.82
CA VAL A 333 10.24 -23.00 -5.60
C VAL A 333 9.41 -22.08 -6.49
N TRP A 334 8.97 -20.94 -5.96
CA TRP A 334 8.18 -19.95 -6.70
C TRP A 334 8.95 -19.26 -7.84
N GLU A 335 10.29 -19.20 -7.81
CA GLU A 335 11.13 -18.64 -8.88
C GLU A 335 11.30 -19.60 -10.07
N ARG A 336 11.22 -20.92 -9.83
CA ARG A 336 11.57 -21.96 -10.80
C ARG A 336 10.78 -21.91 -12.12
N PRO A 337 9.46 -21.61 -12.13
CA PRO A 337 8.70 -21.52 -13.38
C PRO A 337 9.24 -20.49 -14.38
N PHE A 338 9.97 -19.49 -13.88
CA PHE A 338 10.51 -18.40 -14.72
C PHE A 338 11.94 -18.65 -15.19
N LEU A 339 12.67 -19.62 -14.63
CA LEU A 339 14.11 -19.76 -14.82
C LEU A 339 14.50 -20.14 -16.25
N GLU A 340 13.72 -20.93 -16.95
CA GLU A 340 14.00 -21.36 -18.32
C GLU A 340 14.12 -20.17 -19.27
N LYS A 341 13.20 -19.22 -19.19
CA LYS A 341 13.19 -17.99 -20.02
C LYS A 341 14.02 -16.85 -19.41
N ALA A 342 14.48 -17.00 -18.17
CA ALA A 342 15.21 -15.93 -17.50
C ALA A 342 16.62 -15.73 -18.06
N LYS A 343 17.00 -14.48 -18.21
CA LYS A 343 18.32 -14.03 -18.66
C LYS A 343 19.14 -13.51 -17.49
N THR A 344 20.47 -13.54 -17.65
CA THR A 344 21.42 -13.04 -16.66
C THR A 344 21.95 -11.67 -17.07
N PHE A 345 22.81 -11.09 -16.23
CA PHE A 345 23.52 -9.85 -16.54
C PHE A 345 24.25 -9.87 -17.90
N LYS A 346 24.71 -11.05 -18.37
CA LYS A 346 25.37 -11.19 -19.69
C LYS A 346 24.45 -10.75 -20.82
N TYR A 347 23.17 -11.09 -20.75
CA TYR A 347 22.17 -10.67 -21.73
C TYR A 347 21.96 -9.15 -21.70
N VAL A 348 21.77 -8.56 -20.51
CA VAL A 348 21.58 -7.11 -20.35
C VAL A 348 22.81 -6.37 -20.87
N ARG A 349 24.03 -6.79 -20.48
CA ARG A 349 25.29 -6.20 -20.94
C ARG A 349 25.41 -6.19 -22.45
N LYS A 350 25.04 -7.28 -23.13
CA LYS A 350 25.14 -7.41 -24.59
C LYS A 350 24.11 -6.55 -25.35
N ASN A 351 22.92 -6.33 -24.78
CA ASN A 351 21.78 -5.77 -25.49
C ASN A 351 21.34 -4.39 -24.98
N GLN A 352 22.24 -3.60 -24.40
CA GLN A 352 21.93 -2.34 -23.69
C GLN A 352 21.09 -1.36 -24.51
N THR A 353 21.30 -1.28 -25.82
CA THR A 353 20.56 -0.35 -26.70
C THR A 353 19.11 -0.77 -26.94
N ARG A 354 18.74 -2.02 -26.64
CA ARG A 354 17.42 -2.62 -26.90
C ARG A 354 16.66 -3.01 -25.62
N ILE A 355 17.07 -2.46 -24.47
CA ILE A 355 16.52 -2.88 -23.18
C ILE A 355 16.03 -1.66 -22.40
N ILE A 356 14.89 -1.83 -21.73
CA ILE A 356 14.53 -1.12 -20.50
C ILE A 356 14.72 -2.12 -19.36
N PHE A 357 15.56 -1.82 -18.39
CA PHE A 357 15.87 -2.69 -17.26
C PHE A 357 15.22 -2.18 -15.99
N ASN A 358 14.26 -2.92 -15.45
CA ASN A 358 13.67 -2.59 -14.17
C ASN A 358 14.61 -2.98 -13.03
N LEU A 359 15.09 -1.98 -12.30
CA LEU A 359 16.04 -2.15 -11.21
C LEU A 359 15.83 -1.04 -10.17
N ASP A 360 15.57 -1.41 -8.94
CA ASP A 360 15.51 -0.51 -7.79
C ASP A 360 16.89 -0.34 -7.12
N LEU A 361 17.01 0.56 -6.15
CA LEU A 361 18.25 0.84 -5.44
C LEU A 361 18.82 -0.42 -4.74
N ILE A 362 17.96 -1.28 -4.21
CA ILE A 362 18.37 -2.54 -3.56
C ILE A 362 19.08 -3.46 -4.57
N GLY A 363 18.70 -3.38 -5.83
CA GLY A 363 19.28 -4.15 -6.92
C GLY A 363 20.53 -3.54 -7.56
N PHE A 364 20.98 -2.37 -7.16
CA PHE A 364 22.08 -1.65 -7.85
C PHE A 364 23.39 -2.42 -7.95
N THR A 365 23.66 -3.36 -7.05
CA THR A 365 24.81 -4.24 -7.15
C THR A 365 24.87 -5.03 -8.47
N GLU A 366 23.73 -5.26 -9.13
CA GLU A 366 23.68 -5.89 -10.46
C GLU A 366 24.33 -5.02 -11.56
N LEU A 367 24.40 -3.69 -11.38
CA LEU A 367 25.06 -2.79 -12.31
C LEU A 367 26.58 -3.06 -12.43
N ILE A 368 27.19 -3.60 -11.37
CA ILE A 368 28.61 -4.02 -11.38
C ILE A 368 28.83 -5.10 -12.44
N ASP A 369 27.92 -6.05 -12.53
CA ASP A 369 27.99 -7.14 -13.50
C ASP A 369 27.46 -6.73 -14.89
N VAL A 370 26.43 -5.89 -14.95
CA VAL A 370 25.87 -5.36 -16.20
C VAL A 370 26.85 -4.45 -16.91
N ARG A 371 27.61 -3.63 -16.19
CA ARG A 371 28.56 -2.64 -16.72
C ARG A 371 27.89 -1.71 -17.74
N PRO A 372 27.00 -0.80 -17.30
CA PRO A 372 26.36 0.14 -18.20
C PRO A 372 27.37 0.94 -19.01
N THR A 373 27.09 1.12 -20.30
CA THR A 373 27.85 2.05 -21.12
C THR A 373 27.46 3.48 -20.72
N ALA A 374 28.45 4.34 -20.49
CA ALA A 374 28.23 5.74 -20.13
C ALA A 374 27.30 6.45 -21.13
N GLY A 375 26.42 7.32 -20.60
CA GLY A 375 25.35 7.98 -21.35
C GLY A 375 24.05 7.18 -21.42
N GLY A 376 23.91 6.13 -20.62
CA GLY A 376 22.60 5.49 -20.35
C GLY A 376 21.68 6.38 -19.52
N GLU A 377 20.41 6.02 -19.45
CA GLU A 377 19.38 6.78 -18.72
C GLU A 377 18.94 6.01 -17.46
N PHE A 378 18.74 6.74 -16.37
CA PHE A 378 18.10 6.23 -15.17
C PHE A 378 16.82 7.01 -14.88
N ILE A 379 15.68 6.36 -14.99
CA ILE A 379 14.38 6.95 -14.69
C ILE A 379 13.97 6.53 -13.28
N HIS A 380 14.05 7.49 -12.34
CA HIS A 380 13.55 7.31 -10.97
C HIS A 380 12.05 7.63 -10.96
N SER A 381 11.24 6.59 -11.00
CA SER A 381 9.79 6.67 -11.06
C SER A 381 9.15 6.26 -9.74
N MET A 382 9.74 6.74 -8.65
CA MET A 382 9.33 6.58 -7.25
C MET A 382 9.21 7.97 -6.63
N SER A 383 8.53 8.06 -5.47
CA SER A 383 8.42 9.31 -4.72
C SER A 383 9.80 9.91 -4.45
N GLU A 384 9.86 11.23 -4.52
CA GLU A 384 11.05 11.97 -4.11
C GLU A 384 11.34 11.70 -2.62
N PRO A 385 12.63 11.66 -2.25
CA PRO A 385 13.01 11.53 -0.85
C PRO A 385 12.52 12.75 -0.06
N TYR A 386 12.28 12.54 1.22
CA TYR A 386 11.76 13.59 2.10
C TYR A 386 12.76 14.74 2.34
N THR A 387 14.07 14.48 2.24
CA THR A 387 15.15 15.47 2.38
C THR A 387 16.31 15.17 1.44
N GLU A 388 17.01 16.22 0.97
CA GLU A 388 18.27 16.08 0.23
C GLU A 388 19.42 15.49 1.08
N GLU A 389 19.24 15.45 2.39
CA GLU A 389 20.21 14.89 3.33
C GLU A 389 20.08 13.37 3.46
N ASP A 390 19.07 12.77 2.85
CA ASP A 390 18.85 11.33 2.88
C ASP A 390 20.06 10.58 2.31
N ILE A 391 20.63 9.71 3.12
CA ILE A 391 21.83 8.94 2.78
C ILE A 391 21.61 8.10 1.51
N GLU A 392 20.39 7.58 1.33
CA GLU A 392 20.03 6.75 0.18
C GLU A 392 20.13 7.55 -1.13
N VAL A 393 19.74 8.82 -1.12
CA VAL A 393 19.85 9.72 -2.28
C VAL A 393 21.29 10.00 -2.63
N LYS A 394 22.13 10.29 -1.64
CA LYS A 394 23.56 10.51 -1.85
C LYS A 394 24.24 9.27 -2.43
N VAL A 395 23.87 8.09 -1.96
CA VAL A 395 24.35 6.80 -2.49
C VAL A 395 23.85 6.61 -3.93
N LEU A 396 22.57 6.82 -4.20
CA LEU A 396 22.00 6.75 -5.54
C LEU A 396 22.80 7.59 -6.53
N HIS A 397 23.00 8.88 -6.26
CA HIS A 397 23.72 9.77 -7.16
C HIS A 397 25.18 9.38 -7.36
N LYS A 398 25.86 8.86 -6.32
CA LYS A 398 27.23 8.33 -6.47
C LYS A 398 27.29 7.14 -7.42
N TRP A 399 26.33 6.21 -7.33
CA TRP A 399 26.24 5.06 -8.23
C TRP A 399 25.95 5.49 -9.66
N LEU A 400 25.01 6.40 -9.87
CA LEU A 400 24.68 6.91 -11.20
C LEU A 400 25.87 7.62 -11.85
N SER A 401 26.58 8.46 -11.09
CA SER A 401 27.79 9.12 -11.55
C SER A 401 28.88 8.13 -11.93
N HIS A 402 29.11 7.09 -11.09
CA HIS A 402 30.12 6.06 -11.34
C HIS A 402 29.89 5.31 -12.67
N PHE A 403 28.62 4.98 -12.96
CA PHE A 403 28.27 4.27 -14.20
C PHE A 403 27.94 5.20 -15.38
N GLY A 404 27.99 6.51 -15.19
CA GLY A 404 27.70 7.50 -16.24
C GLY A 404 26.23 7.46 -16.68
N LEU A 405 25.29 7.19 -15.77
CA LEU A 405 23.85 7.16 -16.01
C LEU A 405 23.23 8.55 -15.73
N ARG A 406 22.42 9.06 -16.66
CA ARG A 406 21.72 10.34 -16.50
C ARG A 406 20.44 10.14 -15.68
N PHE A 407 20.29 10.92 -14.64
CA PHE A 407 19.14 10.86 -13.73
C PHE A 407 17.93 11.62 -14.26
N HIS A 408 16.74 11.01 -14.17
CA HIS A 408 15.45 11.62 -14.47
C HIS A 408 14.47 11.30 -13.36
N GLN A 409 13.99 12.31 -12.62
CA GLN A 409 12.90 12.18 -11.68
C GLN A 409 11.56 12.31 -12.42
N ILE A 410 10.83 11.21 -12.59
CA ILE A 410 9.54 11.19 -13.30
C ILE A 410 8.58 10.28 -12.54
N HIS A 411 7.70 10.89 -11.73
CA HIS A 411 6.79 10.16 -10.85
C HIS A 411 5.47 10.89 -10.69
N ALA A 412 4.37 10.15 -10.56
CA ALA A 412 3.09 10.62 -10.08
C ALA A 412 2.77 9.90 -8.77
N SER A 413 2.27 10.65 -7.81
CA SER A 413 1.92 10.12 -6.48
C SER A 413 0.78 9.10 -6.55
N GLY A 414 0.79 8.14 -5.61
CA GLY A 414 -0.36 7.28 -5.34
C GLY A 414 -1.52 7.99 -4.62
N HIS A 415 -1.32 9.24 -4.16
CA HIS A 415 -2.25 9.97 -3.30
C HIS A 415 -2.70 11.27 -3.94
N CYS A 416 -3.93 11.73 -3.60
CA CYS A 416 -4.50 12.97 -4.08
C CYS A 416 -3.65 14.19 -3.79
N HIS A 417 -3.58 15.10 -4.76
CA HIS A 417 -3.18 16.47 -4.49
C HIS A 417 -4.16 17.14 -3.56
N THR A 418 -3.68 18.11 -2.77
CA THR A 418 -4.53 18.89 -1.86
C THR A 418 -5.74 19.47 -2.56
N SER A 419 -5.57 20.07 -3.76
CA SER A 419 -6.67 20.65 -4.54
C SER A 419 -7.71 19.63 -5.02
N ASP A 420 -7.30 18.40 -5.33
CA ASP A 420 -8.23 17.35 -5.74
C ASP A 420 -8.88 16.69 -4.51
N LEU A 421 -8.17 16.57 -3.42
CA LEU A 421 -8.73 16.12 -2.14
C LEU A 421 -9.84 17.07 -1.67
N GLU A 422 -9.63 18.40 -1.83
CA GLU A 422 -10.68 19.40 -1.56
C GLU A 422 -11.94 19.17 -2.41
N LYS A 423 -11.77 18.85 -3.68
CA LYS A 423 -12.92 18.53 -4.57
C LYS A 423 -13.62 17.25 -4.11
N VAL A 424 -12.87 16.18 -3.77
CA VAL A 424 -13.42 14.91 -3.28
C VAL A 424 -14.24 15.15 -2.01
N VAL A 425 -13.68 15.82 -1.00
CA VAL A 425 -14.39 16.15 0.26
C VAL A 425 -15.62 17.03 -0.01
N ASN A 426 -15.50 18.01 -0.94
CA ASN A 426 -16.61 18.88 -1.31
C ASN A 426 -17.71 18.17 -2.10
N THR A 427 -17.39 17.06 -2.78
CA THR A 427 -18.38 16.20 -3.44
C THR A 427 -19.11 15.34 -2.40
N ILE A 428 -18.38 14.74 -1.44
CA ILE A 428 -18.95 13.89 -0.39
C ILE A 428 -19.83 14.69 0.57
N GLN A 429 -19.42 15.91 0.95
CA GLN A 429 -20.11 16.79 1.91
C GLN A 429 -20.36 16.15 3.28
N PRO A 430 -19.33 15.63 3.95
CA PRO A 430 -19.51 14.98 5.27
C PRO A 430 -19.87 16.02 6.33
N LYS A 431 -20.64 15.65 7.37
CA LYS A 431 -20.92 16.55 8.50
C LYS A 431 -19.65 16.80 9.32
N ARG A 432 -18.85 15.76 9.54
CA ARG A 432 -17.56 15.83 10.27
C ARG A 432 -16.43 15.19 9.46
N LEU A 433 -15.22 15.74 9.60
CA LEU A 433 -14.02 15.29 8.92
C LEU A 433 -12.90 14.96 9.92
N VAL A 434 -12.35 13.76 9.85
CA VAL A 434 -11.21 13.30 10.67
C VAL A 434 -10.04 13.02 9.73
N PRO A 435 -8.99 13.85 9.75
CA PRO A 435 -7.78 13.58 8.97
C PRO A 435 -6.99 12.40 9.54
N VAL A 436 -6.54 11.52 8.66
CA VAL A 436 -5.70 10.36 8.92
C VAL A 436 -4.60 10.27 7.87
N HIS A 437 -3.57 9.48 8.10
CA HIS A 437 -2.51 9.27 7.10
C HIS A 437 -1.88 10.59 6.64
N THR A 438 -1.56 11.48 7.59
CA THR A 438 -0.99 12.81 7.32
C THR A 438 -0.13 13.29 8.50
N GLU A 439 0.99 13.92 8.18
CA GLU A 439 1.84 14.62 9.16
C GLU A 439 1.29 16.00 9.53
N HIS A 440 0.34 16.53 8.75
CA HIS A 440 -0.18 17.89 8.90
C HIS A 440 -1.70 17.97 9.13
N PRO A 441 -2.28 17.22 10.09
CA PRO A 441 -3.73 17.18 10.27
C PRO A 441 -4.33 18.55 10.65
N LYS A 442 -3.53 19.45 11.24
CA LYS A 442 -3.98 20.81 11.58
C LYS A 442 -4.30 21.65 10.34
N LEU A 443 -3.69 21.35 9.19
CA LEU A 443 -3.97 22.06 7.94
C LEU A 443 -5.40 21.79 7.44
N PHE A 444 -5.97 20.64 7.76
CA PHE A 444 -7.37 20.33 7.41
C PHE A 444 -8.35 21.37 7.95
N LYS A 445 -8.13 21.90 9.17
CA LYS A 445 -8.97 23.00 9.71
C LYS A 445 -8.93 24.26 8.88
N ARG A 446 -7.82 24.49 8.17
CA ARG A 446 -7.66 25.67 7.29
C ARG A 446 -8.23 25.44 5.90
N LEU A 447 -8.07 24.24 5.36
CA LEU A 447 -8.54 23.86 4.04
C LEU A 447 -10.06 23.64 4.02
N PHE A 448 -10.58 22.98 5.05
CA PHE A 448 -11.97 22.53 5.12
C PHE A 448 -12.83 23.31 6.13
N LYS A 449 -12.72 24.66 6.10
CA LYS A 449 -13.36 25.58 7.09
C LYS A 449 -14.88 25.41 7.21
N LYS A 450 -15.55 24.92 6.17
CA LYS A 450 -17.01 24.73 6.17
C LYS A 450 -17.47 23.43 6.83
N TYR A 451 -16.53 22.55 7.21
CA TYR A 451 -16.80 21.28 7.86
C TYR A 451 -16.28 21.30 9.31
N GLU A 452 -16.91 20.52 10.18
CA GLU A 452 -16.37 20.26 11.49
C GLU A 452 -15.15 19.33 11.39
N VAL A 453 -13.94 19.87 11.47
CA VAL A 453 -12.70 19.08 11.45
C VAL A 453 -12.31 18.67 12.86
N LYS A 454 -12.40 17.37 13.15
CA LYS A 454 -12.02 16.76 14.43
C LYS A 454 -10.64 16.11 14.32
N LEU A 455 -9.67 16.63 15.07
CA LEU A 455 -8.34 16.03 15.13
C LEU A 455 -8.38 14.81 16.06
N ALA A 456 -7.96 13.67 15.54
CA ALA A 456 -7.86 12.46 16.33
C ALA A 456 -6.66 12.52 17.31
N HIS A 457 -6.82 11.86 18.44
CA HIS A 457 -5.74 11.51 19.36
C HIS A 457 -5.67 9.99 19.44
N GLU A 458 -4.47 9.44 19.32
CA GLU A 458 -4.27 7.99 19.32
C GLU A 458 -4.85 7.34 20.59
N GLY A 459 -5.61 6.25 20.39
CA GLY A 459 -6.28 5.53 21.48
C GLY A 459 -7.49 6.22 22.11
N LYS A 460 -7.84 7.46 21.69
CA LYS A 460 -9.01 8.16 22.23
C LYS A 460 -10.22 8.00 21.31
N PRO A 461 -11.36 7.53 21.83
CA PRO A 461 -12.56 7.32 21.02
C PRO A 461 -13.19 8.66 20.57
N ILE A 462 -13.68 8.66 19.34
CA ILE A 462 -14.52 9.68 18.74
C ILE A 462 -15.93 9.11 18.68
N GLU A 463 -16.92 9.76 19.28
CA GLU A 463 -18.31 9.35 19.21
C GLU A 463 -18.95 9.84 17.92
N LEU A 464 -19.79 8.98 17.31
CA LEU A 464 -20.56 9.30 16.12
C LEU A 464 -21.87 9.99 16.48
#